data_67ce69fe2d5ee59ec02fbf9fe77ddfda
#
_entry.id   67ce69fe2d5ee59ec02fbf9fe77ddfda
#
_cell.length_a   1.000
_cell.length_b   1.000
_cell.length_c   1.000
_cell.angle_alpha   90.00
_cell.angle_beta   90.00
_cell.angle_gamma   90.00
#
_symmetry.space_group_name_H-M   'P 1'
#
loop_
_entity.id
_entity.type
_entity.pdbx_description
1 polymer ?
#
loop_
_entity_poly.entity_id
_entity_poly.type
_entity_poly.pdbx_seq_one_letter_code
_entity_poly.pdbx_strand_id
1 'polypeptide(L)'
;SNTRDAASKVVTDEWWFGFEQEYFFTNPDGSPLGWEDGEPRPQGDYYCGVGADNVSGREISEMHLQACIEAGINLTGTNAEVALGQWEYQCFGKGIKAGDDLWMSRYLLYKIAEEYGVGVNIHPKPKKGDWNGSGMHANFSNEEMRTAGSEKLFSSICDLSLIHI
;
A
#
# COMPACT_ATOMS: atom_id res chain seq x y z
N SER A 1 8.47 5.99 -20.47
CA SER A 1 9.64 5.09 -20.40
C SER A 1 9.49 4.15 -19.21
N ASN A 2 9.87 2.89 -19.39
CA ASN A 2 9.80 1.89 -18.32
C ASN A 2 11.09 1.95 -17.48
N THR A 3 10.99 2.37 -16.23
CA THR A 3 12.15 2.49 -15.32
C THR A 3 12.67 1.13 -14.83
N ARG A 4 11.93 0.03 -15.03
CA ARG A 4 12.32 -1.32 -14.64
C ARG A 4 13.67 -1.76 -15.24
N ASP A 5 13.89 -1.46 -16.52
CA ASP A 5 15.17 -1.79 -17.18
C ASP A 5 16.37 -1.05 -16.53
N ALA A 6 16.18 0.21 -16.16
CA ALA A 6 17.21 0.96 -15.44
C ALA A 6 17.45 0.39 -14.04
N ALA A 7 16.37 0.09 -13.31
CA ALA A 7 16.46 -0.48 -11.96
C ALA A 7 17.14 -1.87 -11.98
N SER A 8 16.83 -2.73 -12.94
CA SER A 8 17.39 -4.08 -13.03
C SER A 8 18.91 -4.11 -13.23
N LYS A 9 19.52 -2.99 -13.62
CA LYS A 9 20.98 -2.86 -13.80
C LYS A 9 21.72 -2.48 -12.51
N VAL A 10 20.99 -1.98 -11.51
CA VAL A 10 21.61 -1.43 -10.28
C VAL A 10 21.06 -2.04 -8.99
N VAL A 11 19.86 -2.62 -9.04
CA VAL A 11 19.22 -3.24 -7.86
C VAL A 11 19.54 -4.73 -7.86
N THR A 12 20.18 -5.21 -6.80
CA THR A 12 20.48 -6.62 -6.56
C THR A 12 19.59 -7.18 -5.44
N ASP A 13 19.61 -8.51 -5.26
CA ASP A 13 18.84 -9.19 -4.19
C ASP A 13 19.35 -8.89 -2.76
N GLU A 14 20.48 -8.20 -2.63
CA GLU A 14 20.95 -7.63 -1.36
C GLU A 14 19.98 -6.56 -0.83
N TRP A 15 19.34 -5.83 -1.75
CA TRP A 15 18.35 -4.81 -1.41
C TRP A 15 17.00 -5.45 -1.08
N TRP A 16 16.50 -5.16 0.09
CA TRP A 16 15.16 -5.54 0.55
C TRP A 16 14.24 -4.34 0.50
N PHE A 17 13.03 -4.54 0.04
CA PHE A 17 12.01 -3.51 -0.07
C PHE A 17 10.72 -3.96 0.59
N GLY A 18 10.09 -3.03 1.31
CA GLY A 18 8.76 -3.20 1.85
C GLY A 18 7.87 -2.05 1.41
N PHE A 19 6.74 -2.34 0.81
CA PHE A 19 5.78 -1.37 0.37
C PHE A 19 4.50 -1.51 1.19
N GLU A 20 4.00 -0.38 1.69
CA GLU A 20 2.75 -0.29 2.45
C GLU A 20 1.78 0.53 1.60
N GLN A 21 0.98 -0.16 0.79
CA GLN A 21 0.09 0.48 -0.17
C GLN A 21 -1.27 0.72 0.45
N GLU A 22 -1.59 1.98 0.70
CA GLU A 22 -2.94 2.43 1.05
C GLU A 22 -3.81 2.62 -0.20
N TYR A 23 -5.10 2.42 -0.03
CA TYR A 23 -6.09 2.62 -1.09
C TYR A 23 -7.48 2.77 -0.48
N PHE A 24 -8.41 3.32 -1.27
CA PHE A 24 -9.84 3.31 -0.94
C PHE A 24 -10.57 2.37 -1.90
N PHE A 25 -11.46 1.58 -1.36
CA PHE A 25 -12.55 1.05 -2.19
C PHE A 25 -13.58 2.15 -2.46
N THR A 26 -14.14 2.17 -3.65
CA THR A 26 -15.12 3.18 -4.05
C THR A 26 -16.37 2.55 -4.63
N ASN A 27 -17.50 3.21 -4.38
CA ASN A 27 -18.75 2.94 -5.07
C ASN A 27 -18.66 3.35 -6.54
N PRO A 28 -19.60 2.92 -7.41
CA PRO A 28 -19.63 3.31 -8.83
C PRO A 28 -19.72 4.82 -9.09
N ASP A 29 -20.23 5.60 -8.13
CA ASP A 29 -20.29 7.05 -8.20
C ASP A 29 -18.97 7.74 -7.77
N GLY A 30 -17.98 6.96 -7.34
CA GLY A 30 -16.68 7.42 -6.88
C GLY A 30 -16.61 7.79 -5.39
N SER A 31 -17.70 7.71 -4.65
CA SER A 31 -17.69 7.87 -3.19
C SER A 31 -16.94 6.69 -2.53
N PRO A 32 -16.28 6.88 -1.38
CA PRO A 32 -15.68 5.76 -0.66
C PRO A 32 -16.73 4.71 -0.27
N LEU A 33 -16.34 3.45 -0.31
CA LEU A 33 -17.22 2.34 0.08
C LEU A 33 -17.60 2.45 1.56
N GLY A 34 -18.88 2.33 1.88
CA GLY A 34 -19.42 2.52 3.22
C GLY A 34 -19.86 3.95 3.51
N TRP A 35 -19.86 4.85 2.50
CA TRP A 35 -20.29 6.25 2.63
C TRP A 35 -21.62 6.54 1.92
N GLU A 36 -22.42 5.52 1.71
CA GLU A 36 -23.69 5.63 0.96
C GLU A 36 -24.69 6.60 1.60
N ASP A 37 -24.65 6.70 2.93
CA ASP A 37 -25.50 7.62 3.71
C ASP A 37 -24.83 8.98 4.00
N GLY A 38 -23.72 9.29 3.34
CA GLY A 38 -22.95 10.51 3.52
C GLY A 38 -21.62 10.32 4.25
N GLU A 39 -21.03 11.40 4.74
CA GLU A 39 -19.78 11.32 5.50
C GLU A 39 -19.99 10.55 6.81
N PRO A 40 -19.18 9.51 7.07
CA PRO A 40 -19.25 8.75 8.31
C PRO A 40 -18.67 9.55 9.49
N ARG A 41 -18.57 8.91 10.66
CA ARG A 41 -17.86 9.46 11.82
C ARG A 41 -16.45 9.94 11.44
N PRO A 42 -15.88 10.92 12.19
CA PRO A 42 -14.49 11.35 11.99
C PRO A 42 -13.52 10.17 11.93
N GLN A 43 -12.48 10.33 11.12
CA GLN A 43 -11.43 9.32 10.97
C GLN A 43 -10.71 9.00 12.30
N GLY A 44 -10.07 7.84 12.34
CA GLY A 44 -9.29 7.37 13.49
C GLY A 44 -9.87 6.09 14.08
N ASP A 45 -11.13 6.08 14.42
CA ASP A 45 -11.82 4.93 15.05
C ASP A 45 -11.90 3.68 14.15
N TYR A 46 -11.63 3.83 12.86
CA TYR A 46 -11.64 2.74 11.87
C TYR A 46 -10.30 2.00 11.75
N TYR A 47 -9.22 2.60 12.26
CA TYR A 47 -7.87 2.05 12.13
C TYR A 47 -7.75 0.68 12.78
N CYS A 48 -7.29 -0.31 12.00
CA CYS A 48 -7.27 -1.73 12.40
C CYS A 48 -8.62 -2.25 12.91
N GLY A 49 -9.72 -1.63 12.45
CA GLY A 49 -11.07 -1.88 12.94
C GLY A 49 -11.55 -3.31 12.68
N VAL A 50 -12.40 -3.78 13.58
CA VAL A 50 -13.10 -5.06 13.49
C VAL A 50 -14.57 -4.82 13.77
N GLY A 51 -15.43 -5.53 13.04
CA GLY A 51 -16.88 -5.40 13.13
C GLY A 51 -17.48 -4.54 12.02
N ALA A 52 -18.73 -4.83 11.68
CA ALA A 52 -19.42 -4.23 10.53
C ALA A 52 -19.53 -2.70 10.60
N ASP A 53 -19.61 -2.14 11.80
CA ASP A 53 -19.71 -0.69 12.01
C ASP A 53 -18.37 0.06 11.83
N ASN A 54 -17.26 -0.71 11.73
CA ASN A 54 -15.90 -0.14 11.73
C ASN A 54 -15.15 -0.37 10.42
N VAL A 55 -15.60 -1.26 9.57
CA VAL A 55 -14.92 -1.56 8.29
C VAL A 55 -15.92 -1.77 7.16
N SER A 56 -15.48 -1.41 5.95
CA SER A 56 -16.19 -1.71 4.71
C SER A 56 -15.19 -2.29 3.71
N GLY A 57 -15.56 -3.39 3.02
CA GLY A 57 -14.72 -4.02 2.00
C GLY A 57 -13.72 -5.08 2.53
N ARG A 58 -13.87 -5.60 3.76
CA ARG A 58 -12.97 -6.62 4.32
C ARG A 58 -12.87 -7.87 3.43
N GLU A 59 -13.98 -8.39 2.97
CA GLU A 59 -14.01 -9.58 2.12
C GLU A 59 -13.14 -9.38 0.87
N ILE A 60 -13.23 -8.22 0.25
CA ILE A 60 -12.44 -7.88 -0.96
C ILE A 60 -10.94 -7.79 -0.63
N SER A 61 -10.59 -7.15 0.50
CA SER A 61 -9.21 -7.05 0.96
C SER A 61 -8.61 -8.43 1.29
N GLU A 62 -9.37 -9.31 1.94
CA GLU A 62 -8.93 -10.68 2.26
C GLU A 62 -8.81 -11.56 1.02
N MET A 63 -9.73 -11.45 0.05
CA MET A 63 -9.63 -12.11 -1.25
C MET A 63 -8.40 -11.66 -2.03
N HIS A 64 -8.10 -10.36 -2.00
CA HIS A 64 -6.88 -9.82 -2.60
C HIS A 64 -5.61 -10.40 -1.94
N LEU A 65 -5.57 -10.42 -0.61
CA LEU A 65 -4.46 -11.02 0.14
C LEU A 65 -4.25 -12.48 -0.28
N GLN A 66 -5.33 -13.27 -0.32
CA GLN A 66 -5.26 -14.68 -0.70
C GLN A 66 -4.77 -14.86 -2.13
N ALA A 67 -5.30 -14.10 -3.09
CA ALA A 67 -4.90 -14.17 -4.48
C ALA A 67 -3.42 -13.80 -4.70
N CYS A 68 -2.92 -12.81 -3.96
CA CYS A 68 -1.50 -12.44 -4.00
C CYS A 68 -0.61 -13.57 -3.47
N ILE A 69 -0.99 -14.20 -2.34
CA ILE A 69 -0.25 -15.33 -1.77
C ILE A 69 -0.22 -16.51 -2.77
N GLU A 70 -1.34 -16.83 -3.38
CA GLU A 70 -1.44 -17.90 -4.39
C GLU A 70 -0.62 -17.60 -5.65
N ALA A 71 -0.49 -16.32 -6.02
CA ALA A 71 0.37 -15.86 -7.11
C ALA A 71 1.88 -15.84 -6.74
N GLY A 72 2.26 -16.20 -5.52
CA GLY A 72 3.64 -16.19 -5.04
C GLY A 72 4.18 -14.79 -4.74
N ILE A 73 3.28 -13.82 -4.52
CA ILE A 73 3.61 -12.49 -4.03
C ILE A 73 3.63 -12.52 -2.51
N ASN A 74 4.71 -12.01 -1.92
CA ASN A 74 4.85 -11.98 -0.48
C ASN A 74 4.12 -10.79 0.14
N LEU A 75 2.79 -10.88 0.28
CA LEU A 75 2.02 -9.99 1.12
C LEU A 75 2.17 -10.43 2.59
N THR A 76 2.62 -9.52 3.43
CA THR A 76 2.88 -9.77 4.85
C THR A 76 1.74 -9.38 5.77
N GLY A 77 0.78 -8.63 5.25
CA GLY A 77 -0.41 -8.24 6.00
C GLY A 77 -1.38 -7.39 5.19
N THR A 78 -2.54 -7.17 5.78
CA THR A 78 -3.53 -6.17 5.37
C THR A 78 -4.25 -5.65 6.60
N ASN A 79 -4.63 -4.39 6.59
CA ASN A 79 -5.38 -3.73 7.67
C ASN A 79 -6.33 -2.67 7.13
N ALA A 80 -7.41 -2.44 7.87
CA ALA A 80 -8.23 -1.26 7.68
C ALA A 80 -7.46 -0.02 8.12
N GLU A 81 -7.62 1.06 7.36
CA GLU A 81 -7.01 2.34 7.60
C GLU A 81 -7.95 3.32 8.34
N VAL A 82 -7.47 4.55 8.56
CA VAL A 82 -8.12 5.53 9.45
C VAL A 82 -9.48 6.05 8.96
N ALA A 83 -9.78 5.88 7.68
CA ALA A 83 -11.10 6.23 7.13
C ALA A 83 -11.90 4.98 6.76
N LEU A 84 -13.22 5.04 6.91
CA LEU A 84 -14.10 3.95 6.47
C LEU A 84 -13.94 3.71 4.96
N GLY A 85 -13.71 2.47 4.56
CA GLY A 85 -13.44 2.07 3.17
C GLY A 85 -11.98 2.22 2.74
N GLN A 86 -11.13 2.77 3.60
CA GLN A 86 -9.68 2.82 3.38
C GLN A 86 -9.01 1.57 3.94
N TRP A 87 -8.10 1.02 3.14
CA TRP A 87 -7.34 -0.18 3.44
C TRP A 87 -5.87 -0.01 3.10
N GLU A 88 -5.04 -0.84 3.69
CA GLU A 88 -3.64 -0.98 3.38
C GLU A 88 -3.26 -2.45 3.22
N TYR A 89 -2.30 -2.74 2.34
CA TYR A 89 -1.61 -4.02 2.34
C TYR A 89 -0.10 -3.83 2.31
N GLN A 90 0.64 -4.77 2.91
CA GLN A 90 2.08 -4.74 2.98
C GLN A 90 2.66 -5.82 2.07
N CYS A 91 3.54 -5.40 1.15
CA CYS A 91 4.23 -6.25 0.18
C CYS A 91 5.73 -6.17 0.41
N PHE A 92 6.38 -7.32 0.56
CA PHE A 92 7.82 -7.41 0.77
C PHE A 92 8.48 -8.18 -0.38
N GLY A 93 9.64 -7.67 -0.83
CA GLY A 93 10.41 -8.34 -1.86
C GLY A 93 11.89 -8.00 -1.81
N LYS A 94 12.68 -8.76 -2.57
CA LYS A 94 14.12 -8.54 -2.75
C LYS A 94 14.39 -8.17 -4.19
N GLY A 95 15.37 -7.28 -4.38
CA GLY A 95 15.79 -6.90 -5.71
C GLY A 95 14.67 -6.34 -6.58
N ILE A 96 14.77 -6.57 -7.88
CA ILE A 96 13.81 -6.06 -8.86
C ILE A 96 12.42 -6.71 -8.71
N LYS A 97 12.36 -7.94 -8.17
CA LYS A 97 11.11 -8.65 -7.93
C LYS A 97 10.14 -7.86 -7.05
N ALA A 98 10.65 -7.09 -6.09
CA ALA A 98 9.81 -6.27 -5.22
C ALA A 98 8.92 -5.29 -6.00
N GLY A 99 9.48 -4.62 -6.99
CA GLY A 99 8.73 -3.72 -7.87
C GLY A 99 7.74 -4.46 -8.77
N ASP A 100 8.13 -5.60 -9.30
CA ASP A 100 7.25 -6.46 -10.12
C ASP A 100 6.06 -6.95 -9.29
N ASP A 101 6.30 -7.41 -8.07
CA ASP A 101 5.27 -7.89 -7.15
C ASP A 101 4.30 -6.78 -6.74
N LEU A 102 4.80 -5.56 -6.47
CA LEU A 102 3.94 -4.41 -6.18
C LEU A 102 2.98 -4.11 -7.34
N TRP A 103 3.48 -4.09 -8.57
CA TRP A 103 2.62 -3.83 -9.73
C TRP A 103 1.62 -4.95 -9.99
N MET A 104 2.02 -6.20 -9.79
CA MET A 104 1.13 -7.34 -9.92
C MET A 104 0.07 -7.35 -8.81
N SER A 105 0.44 -7.02 -7.57
CA SER A 105 -0.53 -6.89 -6.47
C SER A 105 -1.58 -5.81 -6.73
N ARG A 106 -1.18 -4.65 -7.29
CA ARG A 106 -2.13 -3.63 -7.73
C ARG A 106 -3.08 -4.14 -8.81
N TYR A 107 -2.55 -4.85 -9.81
CA TYR A 107 -3.38 -5.45 -10.85
C TYR A 107 -4.42 -6.42 -10.27
N LEU A 108 -4.00 -7.30 -9.37
CA LEU A 108 -4.91 -8.25 -8.71
C LEU A 108 -5.97 -7.53 -7.86
N LEU A 109 -5.58 -6.44 -7.17
CA LEU A 109 -6.52 -5.64 -6.40
C LEU A 109 -7.64 -5.05 -7.27
N TYR A 110 -7.27 -4.44 -8.40
CA TYR A 110 -8.26 -3.90 -9.35
C TYR A 110 -9.14 -5.00 -9.92
N LYS A 111 -8.54 -6.13 -10.30
CA LYS A 111 -9.26 -7.27 -10.89
C LYS A 111 -10.30 -7.86 -9.92
N ILE A 112 -9.91 -8.04 -8.67
CA ILE A 112 -10.81 -8.58 -7.64
C ILE A 112 -11.91 -7.57 -7.30
N ALA A 113 -11.57 -6.30 -7.14
CA ALA A 113 -12.55 -5.25 -6.89
C ALA A 113 -13.61 -5.17 -8.00
N GLU A 114 -13.21 -5.38 -9.26
CA GLU A 114 -14.14 -5.46 -10.40
C GLU A 114 -15.18 -6.56 -10.23
N GLU A 115 -14.79 -7.72 -9.71
CA GLU A 115 -15.70 -8.85 -9.47
C GLU A 115 -16.78 -8.53 -8.41
N TYR A 116 -16.46 -7.61 -7.49
CA TYR A 116 -17.40 -7.12 -6.46
C TYR A 116 -18.14 -5.85 -6.88
N GLY A 117 -17.90 -5.33 -8.08
CA GLY A 117 -18.53 -4.12 -8.58
C GLY A 117 -18.08 -2.84 -7.86
N VAL A 118 -16.91 -2.84 -7.23
CA VAL A 118 -16.31 -1.68 -6.58
C VAL A 118 -15.08 -1.19 -7.32
N GLY A 119 -14.79 0.10 -7.19
CA GLY A 119 -13.56 0.70 -7.71
C GLY A 119 -12.43 0.67 -6.67
N VAL A 120 -11.21 0.92 -7.15
CA VAL A 120 -10.01 1.13 -6.31
C VAL A 120 -9.42 2.50 -6.61
N ASN A 121 -9.22 3.29 -5.59
CA ASN A 121 -8.61 4.62 -5.69
C ASN A 121 -7.29 4.66 -4.91
N ILE A 122 -6.17 4.80 -5.63
CA ILE A 122 -4.81 4.93 -5.05
C ILE A 122 -4.30 6.37 -5.14
N HIS A 123 -5.17 7.36 -5.36
CA HIS A 123 -4.78 8.76 -5.40
C HIS A 123 -4.27 9.21 -4.02
N PRO A 124 -3.18 9.98 -3.94
CA PRO A 124 -2.59 10.36 -2.63
C PRO A 124 -3.49 11.22 -1.73
N LYS A 125 -4.53 11.84 -2.28
CA LYS A 125 -5.56 12.57 -1.52
C LYS A 125 -6.95 12.25 -2.10
N PRO A 126 -7.54 11.08 -1.80
CA PRO A 126 -8.80 10.64 -2.41
C PRO A 126 -9.99 11.47 -1.96
N LYS A 127 -9.98 11.93 -0.72
CA LYS A 127 -11.03 12.77 -0.13
C LYS A 127 -10.45 14.08 0.38
N LYS A 128 -11.05 15.19 -0.02
CA LYS A 128 -10.68 16.54 0.42
C LYS A 128 -11.17 16.80 1.86
N GLY A 129 -10.63 17.85 2.48
CA GLY A 129 -11.00 18.26 3.83
C GLY A 129 -10.17 17.55 4.90
N ASP A 130 -10.74 17.38 6.08
CA ASP A 130 -10.09 16.78 7.25
C ASP A 130 -10.11 15.24 7.20
N TRP A 131 -9.65 14.70 6.06
CA TRP A 131 -9.48 13.28 5.85
C TRP A 131 -8.03 12.95 5.47
N ASN A 132 -7.56 11.78 5.89
CA ASN A 132 -6.20 11.34 5.61
C ASN A 132 -5.87 11.29 4.12
N GLY A 133 -4.58 11.35 3.83
CA GLY A 133 -4.06 10.92 2.55
C GLY A 133 -4.11 9.41 2.39
N SER A 134 -3.67 8.95 1.24
CA SER A 134 -3.53 7.54 0.91
C SER A 134 -2.18 7.38 0.21
N GLY A 135 -1.19 6.92 0.95
CA GLY A 135 0.19 6.88 0.50
C GLY A 135 0.62 5.50 0.02
N MET A 136 1.89 5.43 -0.31
CA MET A 136 2.63 4.18 -0.37
C MET A 136 3.97 4.42 0.29
N HIS A 137 4.15 3.90 1.51
CA HIS A 137 5.45 3.90 2.12
C HIS A 137 6.38 2.95 1.37
N ALA A 138 7.60 3.40 1.11
CA ALA A 138 8.63 2.61 0.47
C ALA A 138 9.80 2.45 1.44
N ASN A 139 9.81 1.33 2.14
CA ASN A 139 10.88 0.95 3.04
C ASN A 139 11.95 0.21 2.26
N PHE A 140 13.21 0.41 2.59
CA PHE A 140 14.32 -0.27 1.94
C PHE A 140 15.50 -0.49 2.88
N SER A 141 16.27 -1.54 2.64
CA SER A 141 17.52 -1.78 3.33
C SER A 141 18.49 -2.62 2.50
N ASN A 142 19.78 -2.36 2.67
CA ASN A 142 20.84 -3.26 2.27
C ASN A 142 21.44 -3.98 3.50
N GLU A 143 22.45 -4.82 3.30
CA GLU A 143 23.06 -5.59 4.39
C GLU A 143 23.70 -4.68 5.44
N GLU A 144 24.39 -3.61 5.04
CA GLU A 144 25.01 -2.64 5.94
C GLU A 144 23.96 -1.95 6.82
N MET A 145 22.82 -1.54 6.25
CA MET A 145 21.72 -0.92 7.01
C MET A 145 21.10 -1.85 8.04
N ARG A 146 21.15 -3.16 7.82
CA ARG A 146 20.65 -4.17 8.75
C ARG A 146 21.66 -4.56 9.81
N THR A 147 22.89 -4.03 9.76
CA THR A 147 23.94 -4.26 10.74
C THR A 147 23.90 -3.23 11.86
N ALA A 148 24.11 -3.63 13.10
CA ALA A 148 24.17 -2.72 14.24
C ALA A 148 25.27 -1.65 14.06
N GLY A 149 24.97 -0.40 14.42
CA GLY A 149 25.91 0.70 14.33
C GLY A 149 25.95 1.43 12.99
N SER A 150 24.92 1.29 12.17
CA SER A 150 24.82 1.92 10.84
C SER A 150 24.28 3.38 10.85
N GLU A 151 24.28 4.07 11.99
CA GLU A 151 23.72 5.43 12.13
C GLU A 151 24.34 6.45 11.14
N LYS A 152 25.64 6.32 10.85
CA LYS A 152 26.29 7.20 9.88
C LYS A 152 25.75 7.00 8.46
N LEU A 153 25.44 5.76 8.09
CA LEU A 153 24.84 5.45 6.80
C LEU A 153 23.43 6.04 6.71
N PHE A 154 22.62 5.88 7.74
CA PHE A 154 21.27 6.47 7.78
C PHE A 154 21.33 8.00 7.65
N SER A 155 22.23 8.67 8.37
CA SER A 155 22.42 10.12 8.22
C SER A 155 22.77 10.51 6.80
N SER A 156 23.68 9.79 6.15
CA SER A 156 24.08 10.09 4.76
C SER A 156 22.94 9.88 3.76
N ILE A 157 22.06 8.89 3.98
CA ILE A 157 20.88 8.66 3.15
C ILE A 157 19.87 9.80 3.33
N CYS A 158 19.66 10.25 4.57
CA CYS A 158 18.80 11.41 4.84
C CYS A 158 19.32 12.68 4.17
N ASP A 159 20.63 12.93 4.25
CA ASP A 159 21.27 14.07 3.58
C ASP A 159 21.06 14.02 2.06
N LEU A 160 21.20 12.85 1.43
CA LEU A 160 20.94 12.67 0.01
C LEU A 160 19.46 12.90 -0.35
N SER A 161 18.54 12.46 0.50
CA SER A 161 17.11 12.71 0.29
C SER A 161 16.77 14.20 0.29
N LEU A 162 17.37 14.97 1.18
CA LEU A 162 17.13 16.42 1.30
C LEU A 162 17.63 17.23 0.11
N ILE A 163 18.58 16.73 -0.67
CA ILE A 163 19.09 17.41 -1.88
C ILE A 163 18.01 17.52 -2.96
N HIS A 164 17.03 16.64 -2.95
CA HIS A 164 15.98 16.54 -3.96
C HIS A 164 14.66 17.21 -3.56
N ILE A 165 14.61 17.81 -2.38
CA ILE A 165 13.46 18.60 -1.91
C ILE A 165 13.73 20.08 -2.21
#